data_88548ebf6289080d31bc43d337898aea
#
_entry.id   88548ebf6289080d31bc43d337898aea
#
_cell.length_a   1.000
_cell.length_b   1.000
_cell.length_c   1.000
_cell.angle_alpha   90.00
_cell.angle_beta   90.00
_cell.angle_gamma   90.00
#
_symmetry.space_group_name_H-M   'P 1'
#
loop_
_entity.id
_entity.type
_entity.pdbx_description
1 polymer ?
#
loop_
_entity_poly.entity_id
_entity_poly.type
_entity_poly.pdbx_seq_one_letter_code
_entity_poly.pdbx_strand_id
1 'polypeptide(L)'
;MDFFVAGSWRNRDAVAEVVDALEGAGAQCYSFVRAQYDDEALAFAVPGGADAARLGEPGIRSLFEQDLAALRSADRFVLVLPAGAAAHIETGIAYGLDKSCYAVGPADRSETLYRLFEAMCTDPADLVRHLAVADARRVR
;
A
#
# COMPACT_ATOMS: atom_id res chain seq x y z
N MET A 1 -6.80 -9.17 8.02
CA MET A 1 -5.59 -8.65 7.37
C MET A 1 -5.20 -7.31 7.97
N ASP A 2 -3.97 -7.19 8.41
CA ASP A 2 -3.59 -6.03 9.19
C ASP A 2 -3.25 -4.81 8.32
N PHE A 3 -2.48 -5.01 7.26
CA PHE A 3 -2.00 -3.92 6.41
C PHE A 3 -2.21 -4.17 4.94
N PHE A 4 -2.59 -3.10 4.23
CA PHE A 4 -2.42 -2.99 2.78
C PHE A 4 -1.18 -2.13 2.53
N VAL A 5 -0.21 -2.68 1.80
CA VAL A 5 1.06 -1.99 1.51
C VAL A 5 1.10 -1.64 0.02
N ALA A 6 0.98 -0.36 -0.27
CA ALA A 6 0.94 0.18 -1.63
C ALA A 6 2.27 0.80 -2.03
N GLY A 7 2.57 0.76 -3.32
CA GLY A 7 3.76 1.37 -3.89
C GLY A 7 3.83 1.14 -5.39
N SER A 8 4.93 1.59 -5.99
CA SER A 8 5.15 1.47 -7.42
C SER A 8 5.87 0.16 -7.77
N TRP A 9 5.51 -0.44 -8.91
CA TRP A 9 6.29 -1.53 -9.50
C TRP A 9 7.77 -1.17 -9.69
N ARG A 10 8.04 0.10 -9.99
CA ARG A 10 9.42 0.59 -10.16
C ARG A 10 10.19 0.63 -8.85
N ASN A 11 9.49 0.60 -7.72
CA ASN A 11 10.04 0.63 -6.36
C ASN A 11 9.69 -0.65 -5.58
N ARG A 12 9.45 -1.75 -6.28
CA ARG A 12 8.96 -2.99 -5.67
C ARG A 12 9.88 -3.58 -4.61
N ASP A 13 11.18 -3.37 -4.72
CA ASP A 13 12.12 -3.89 -3.72
C ASP A 13 11.94 -3.17 -2.37
N ALA A 14 11.74 -1.87 -2.39
CA ALA A 14 11.44 -1.10 -1.19
C ALA A 14 10.08 -1.51 -0.59
N VAL A 15 9.08 -1.77 -1.43
CA VAL A 15 7.78 -2.29 -0.99
C VAL A 15 7.95 -3.65 -0.30
N ALA A 16 8.72 -4.55 -0.88
CA ALA A 16 9.00 -5.86 -0.31
C ALA A 16 9.71 -5.75 1.05
N GLU A 17 10.65 -4.82 1.21
CA GLU A 17 11.32 -4.56 2.49
C GLU A 17 10.34 -4.13 3.58
N VAL A 18 9.38 -3.27 3.24
CA VAL A 18 8.33 -2.85 4.18
C VAL A 18 7.45 -4.03 4.57
N VAL A 19 7.03 -4.84 3.61
CA VAL A 19 6.23 -6.05 3.86
C VAL A 19 6.99 -7.00 4.78
N ASP A 20 8.27 -7.25 4.50
CA ASP A 20 9.12 -8.13 5.33
C ASP A 20 9.24 -7.61 6.77
N ALA A 21 9.41 -6.32 6.94
CA ALA A 21 9.51 -5.72 8.28
C ALA A 21 8.20 -5.84 9.06
N LEU A 22 7.06 -5.62 8.42
CA LEU A 22 5.75 -5.76 9.06
C LEU A 22 5.44 -7.22 9.40
N GLU A 23 5.71 -8.14 8.50
CA GLU A 23 5.53 -9.59 8.75
C GLU A 23 6.46 -10.07 9.84
N GLY A 24 7.71 -9.59 9.87
CA GLY A 24 8.66 -9.89 10.93
C GLY A 24 8.21 -9.38 12.30
N ALA A 25 7.36 -8.36 12.34
CA ALA A 25 6.74 -7.85 13.57
C ALA A 25 5.40 -8.54 13.88
N GLY A 26 5.02 -9.57 13.14
CA GLY A 26 3.83 -10.39 13.39
C GLY A 26 2.57 -9.96 12.65
N ALA A 27 2.66 -8.99 11.74
CA ALA A 27 1.51 -8.52 10.97
C ALA A 27 1.23 -9.38 9.74
N GLN A 28 -0.02 -9.36 9.29
CA GLN A 28 -0.43 -9.92 8.01
C GLN A 28 -0.60 -8.80 7.00
N CYS A 29 0.05 -8.93 5.84
CA CYS A 29 0.07 -7.88 4.82
C CYS A 29 -0.51 -8.36 3.50
N TYR A 30 -1.19 -7.46 2.81
CA TYR A 30 -1.48 -7.59 1.39
C TYR A 30 -0.66 -6.55 0.63
N SER A 31 -0.01 -7.00 -0.44
CA SER A 31 0.72 -6.13 -1.36
C SER A 31 0.83 -6.78 -2.72
N PHE A 32 0.86 -5.97 -3.77
CA PHE A 32 1.03 -6.46 -5.13
C PHE A 32 2.31 -7.27 -5.32
N VAL A 33 3.34 -7.06 -4.51
CA VAL A 33 4.61 -7.81 -4.60
C VAL A 33 4.48 -9.27 -4.15
N ARG A 34 3.41 -9.58 -3.41
CA ARG A 34 3.13 -10.93 -2.87
C ARG A 34 1.77 -11.47 -3.31
N ALA A 35 0.92 -10.66 -3.91
CA ALA A 35 -0.42 -11.05 -4.30
C ALA A 35 -0.39 -12.13 -5.39
N GLN A 36 -1.31 -13.07 -5.30
CA GLN A 36 -1.54 -14.06 -6.34
C GLN A 36 -2.74 -13.63 -7.16
N TYR A 37 -2.48 -13.33 -8.42
CA TYR A 37 -3.50 -12.91 -9.37
C TYR A 37 -3.85 -14.06 -10.31
N ASP A 38 -5.08 -14.09 -10.82
CA ASP A 38 -5.46 -15.01 -11.87
C ASP A 38 -4.74 -14.67 -13.19
N ASP A 39 -4.81 -15.57 -14.17
CA ASP A 39 -4.09 -15.41 -15.45
C ASP A 39 -4.50 -14.16 -16.19
N GLU A 40 -5.78 -13.75 -16.14
CA GLU A 40 -6.27 -12.53 -16.78
C GLU A 40 -5.71 -11.28 -16.12
N ALA A 41 -5.74 -11.23 -14.78
CA ALA A 41 -5.20 -10.11 -14.02
C ALA A 41 -3.68 -10.03 -14.14
N LEU A 42 -3.00 -11.17 -14.17
CA LEU A 42 -1.55 -11.26 -14.20
C LEU A 42 -0.96 -10.58 -15.44
N ALA A 43 -1.66 -10.63 -16.57
CA ALA A 43 -1.22 -9.97 -17.80
C ALA A 43 -1.10 -8.44 -17.66
N PHE A 44 -1.83 -7.85 -16.71
CA PHE A 44 -1.86 -6.40 -16.47
C PHE A 44 -1.12 -5.97 -15.19
N ALA A 45 -0.69 -6.92 -14.38
CA ALA A 45 0.00 -6.65 -13.11
C ALA A 45 1.49 -6.35 -13.33
N VAL A 46 1.79 -5.52 -14.32
CA VAL A 46 3.14 -5.12 -14.73
C VAL A 46 3.17 -3.63 -15.03
N PRO A 47 4.35 -2.99 -15.02
CA PRO A 47 4.46 -1.58 -15.37
C PRO A 47 3.84 -1.27 -16.74
N GLY A 48 2.94 -0.28 -16.80
CA GLY A 48 2.26 0.12 -18.03
C GLY A 48 1.19 -0.83 -18.52
N GLY A 49 0.89 -1.90 -17.78
CA GLY A 49 -0.12 -2.88 -18.17
C GLY A 49 -1.54 -2.32 -18.19
N ALA A 50 -1.85 -1.39 -17.31
CA ALA A 50 -3.17 -0.80 -17.16
C ALA A 50 -3.25 0.59 -17.82
N ASP A 51 -2.96 0.68 -19.12
CA ASP A 51 -3.15 1.94 -19.83
C ASP A 51 -4.65 2.25 -20.03
N ALA A 52 -4.94 3.53 -20.31
CA ALA A 52 -6.33 4.03 -20.40
C ALA A 52 -7.16 3.31 -21.48
N ALA A 53 -6.52 2.84 -22.55
CA ALA A 53 -7.22 2.14 -23.65
C ALA A 53 -7.71 0.75 -23.24
N ARG A 54 -7.17 0.18 -22.15
CA ARG A 54 -7.43 -1.18 -21.72
C ARG A 54 -8.26 -1.29 -20.43
N LEU A 55 -8.68 -0.17 -19.86
CA LEU A 55 -9.39 -0.17 -18.57
C LEU A 55 -10.66 -1.02 -18.54
N GLY A 56 -11.28 -1.25 -19.67
CA GLY A 56 -12.49 -2.09 -19.76
C GLY A 56 -12.22 -3.59 -19.88
N GLU A 57 -10.98 -4.03 -19.99
CA GLU A 57 -10.69 -5.45 -20.17
C GLU A 57 -10.94 -6.26 -18.89
N PRO A 58 -11.41 -7.52 -19.01
CA PRO A 58 -11.72 -8.36 -17.83
C PRO A 58 -10.52 -8.54 -16.89
N GLY A 59 -9.31 -8.65 -17.41
CA GLY A 59 -8.11 -8.80 -16.59
C GLY A 59 -7.83 -7.59 -15.73
N ILE A 60 -8.04 -6.38 -16.24
CA ILE A 60 -7.90 -5.15 -15.48
C ILE A 60 -9.01 -5.05 -14.42
N ARG A 61 -10.24 -5.40 -14.78
CA ARG A 61 -11.35 -5.43 -13.81
C ARG A 61 -11.06 -6.39 -12.68
N SER A 62 -10.57 -7.60 -12.98
CA SER A 62 -10.20 -8.60 -11.99
C SER A 62 -9.13 -8.08 -11.03
N LEU A 63 -8.08 -7.46 -11.58
CA LEU A 63 -7.01 -6.85 -10.79
C LEU A 63 -7.55 -5.75 -9.87
N PHE A 64 -8.36 -4.85 -10.40
CA PHE A 64 -9.00 -3.78 -9.65
C PHE A 64 -9.87 -4.32 -8.50
N GLU A 65 -10.72 -5.30 -8.79
CA GLU A 65 -11.64 -5.86 -7.79
C GLU A 65 -10.89 -6.58 -6.68
N GLN A 66 -9.84 -7.33 -7.01
CA GLN A 66 -9.02 -8.02 -6.03
C GLN A 66 -8.29 -7.05 -5.11
N ASP A 67 -7.64 -6.04 -5.69
CA ASP A 67 -6.89 -5.05 -4.91
C ASP A 67 -7.83 -4.22 -4.04
N LEU A 68 -8.99 -3.81 -4.56
CA LEU A 68 -9.95 -3.03 -3.81
C LEU A 68 -10.57 -3.83 -2.66
N ALA A 69 -10.87 -5.11 -2.87
CA ALA A 69 -11.38 -5.98 -1.81
C ALA A 69 -10.36 -6.13 -0.68
N ALA A 70 -9.09 -6.31 -1.03
CA ALA A 70 -8.00 -6.39 -0.05
C ALA A 70 -7.84 -5.08 0.72
N LEU A 71 -7.92 -3.95 0.02
CA LEU A 71 -7.84 -2.62 0.64
C LEU A 71 -8.97 -2.41 1.66
N ARG A 72 -10.19 -2.80 1.30
CA ARG A 72 -11.34 -2.70 2.21
C ARG A 72 -11.21 -3.58 3.43
N SER A 73 -10.62 -4.76 3.30
CA SER A 73 -10.48 -5.71 4.40
C SER A 73 -9.30 -5.42 5.33
N ALA A 74 -8.32 -4.64 4.88
CA ALA A 74 -7.17 -4.29 5.70
C ALA A 74 -7.53 -3.29 6.79
N ASP A 75 -6.92 -3.43 7.95
CA ASP A 75 -7.16 -2.52 9.08
C ASP A 75 -6.41 -1.19 8.93
N ARG A 76 -5.21 -1.24 8.38
CA ARG A 76 -4.33 -0.09 8.20
C ARG A 76 -3.68 -0.09 6.82
N PHE A 77 -3.10 1.05 6.45
CA PHE A 77 -2.54 1.27 5.12
C PHE A 77 -1.14 1.87 5.20
N VAL A 78 -0.24 1.39 4.35
CA VAL A 78 1.11 1.95 4.22
C VAL A 78 1.39 2.29 2.76
N LEU A 79 1.81 3.53 2.52
CA LEU A 79 2.32 3.99 1.23
C LEU A 79 3.84 3.98 1.25
N VAL A 80 4.46 3.24 0.34
CA VAL A 80 5.91 3.22 0.17
C VAL A 80 6.32 4.22 -0.91
N LEU A 81 7.06 5.23 -0.52
CA LEU A 81 7.54 6.29 -1.40
C LEU A 81 8.95 5.98 -1.95
N PRO A 82 9.29 6.45 -3.14
CA PRO A 82 8.45 7.19 -4.08
C PRO A 82 7.41 6.29 -4.74
N ALA A 83 6.22 6.84 -5.02
CA ALA A 83 5.11 6.10 -5.58
C ALA A 83 4.38 6.92 -6.65
N GLY A 84 3.75 6.21 -7.58
CA GLY A 84 2.99 6.82 -8.66
C GLY A 84 1.52 7.10 -8.30
N ALA A 85 0.72 7.38 -9.34
CA ALA A 85 -0.67 7.77 -9.19
C ALA A 85 -1.54 6.69 -8.54
N ALA A 86 -1.39 5.43 -8.94
CA ALA A 86 -2.23 4.35 -8.43
C ALA A 86 -2.13 4.20 -6.91
N ALA A 87 -0.91 4.19 -6.37
CA ALA A 87 -0.71 4.06 -4.93
C ALA A 87 -1.24 5.27 -4.16
N HIS A 88 -1.17 6.47 -4.73
CA HIS A 88 -1.75 7.67 -4.14
C HIS A 88 -3.28 7.62 -4.15
N ILE A 89 -3.90 7.10 -5.22
CA ILE A 89 -5.36 6.89 -5.27
C ILE A 89 -5.77 5.89 -4.18
N GLU A 90 -5.06 4.79 -4.04
CA GLU A 90 -5.32 3.80 -2.99
C GLU A 90 -5.19 4.41 -1.58
N THR A 91 -4.21 5.28 -1.37
CA THR A 91 -4.07 6.04 -0.12
C THR A 91 -5.32 6.85 0.20
N GLY A 92 -5.83 7.57 -0.80
CA GLY A 92 -7.04 8.38 -0.64
C GLY A 92 -8.28 7.53 -0.32
N ILE A 93 -8.40 6.36 -0.96
CA ILE A 93 -9.48 5.41 -0.68
C ILE A 93 -9.38 4.91 0.78
N ALA A 94 -8.19 4.51 1.20
CA ALA A 94 -7.95 4.01 2.56
C ALA A 94 -8.32 5.06 3.62
N TYR A 95 -7.87 6.30 3.42
CA TYR A 95 -8.20 7.40 4.31
C TYR A 95 -9.71 7.68 4.33
N GLY A 96 -10.35 7.67 3.17
CA GLY A 96 -11.81 7.85 3.04
C GLY A 96 -12.62 6.73 3.71
N LEU A 97 -12.01 5.57 3.90
CA LEU A 97 -12.59 4.44 4.65
C LEU A 97 -12.21 4.45 6.14
N ASP A 98 -11.71 5.58 6.64
CA ASP A 98 -11.32 5.80 8.04
C ASP A 98 -10.18 4.88 8.51
N LYS A 99 -9.33 4.45 7.61
CA LYS A 99 -8.16 3.65 7.98
C LYS A 99 -6.98 4.55 8.37
N SER A 100 -6.22 4.11 9.35
CA SER A 100 -4.94 4.74 9.69
C SER A 100 -3.93 4.52 8.57
N CYS A 101 -3.36 5.61 8.06
CA CYS A 101 -2.42 5.60 6.95
C CYS A 101 -1.03 6.06 7.39
N TYR A 102 -0.02 5.36 6.91
CA TYR A 102 1.40 5.65 7.17
C TYR A 102 2.14 5.75 5.84
N ALA A 103 3.20 6.56 5.78
CA ALA A 103 4.10 6.60 4.63
C ALA A 103 5.51 6.22 5.05
N VAL A 104 6.25 5.56 4.15
CA VAL A 104 7.63 5.14 4.37
C VAL A 104 8.47 5.50 3.16
N GLY A 105 9.61 6.11 3.40
CA GLY A 105 10.59 6.43 2.37
C GLY A 105 10.77 7.91 2.12
N PRO A 106 11.67 8.27 1.17
CA PRO A 106 11.95 9.66 0.89
C PRO A 106 10.75 10.35 0.25
N ALA A 107 10.41 11.54 0.76
CA ALA A 107 9.39 12.40 0.19
C ALA A 107 10.08 13.62 -0.42
N ASP A 108 10.52 13.50 -1.69
CA ASP A 108 11.16 14.57 -2.41
C ASP A 108 10.20 15.72 -2.72
N ARG A 109 8.92 15.41 -2.78
CA ARG A 109 7.84 16.37 -2.95
C ARG A 109 6.80 16.14 -1.87
N SER A 110 6.39 17.23 -1.22
CA SER A 110 5.31 17.21 -0.24
C SER A 110 4.05 17.79 -0.85
N GLU A 111 2.94 17.16 -0.55
CA GLU A 111 1.60 17.63 -0.89
C GLU A 111 0.85 17.96 0.40
N THR A 112 -0.06 18.91 0.35
CA THR A 112 -0.86 19.24 1.52
C THR A 112 -1.64 18.03 2.06
N LEU A 113 -2.04 17.13 1.16
CA LEU A 113 -2.78 15.92 1.51
C LEU A 113 -1.93 14.88 2.25
N TYR A 114 -0.61 15.02 2.28
CA TYR A 114 0.25 14.16 3.12
C TYR A 114 0.01 14.35 4.62
N ARG A 115 -0.72 15.40 4.99
CA ARG A 115 -1.24 15.55 6.36
C ARG A 115 -2.14 14.39 6.81
N LEU A 116 -2.70 13.62 5.87
CA LEU A 116 -3.51 12.45 6.20
C LEU A 116 -2.72 11.31 6.82
N PHE A 117 -1.40 11.25 6.61
CA PHE A 117 -0.57 10.21 7.22
C PHE A 117 -0.40 10.47 8.71
N GLU A 118 -0.59 9.45 9.52
CA GLU A 118 -0.32 9.52 10.96
C GLU A 118 1.17 9.68 11.25
N ALA A 119 2.03 9.11 10.39
CA ALA A 119 3.46 9.31 10.44
C ALA A 119 4.05 9.16 9.03
N MET A 120 5.08 9.95 8.75
CA MET A 120 5.93 9.79 7.57
C MET A 120 7.28 9.28 8.06
N CYS A 121 7.54 8.00 7.81
CA CYS A 121 8.68 7.27 8.33
C CYS A 121 9.84 7.26 7.33
N THR A 122 11.06 7.26 7.81
CA THR A 122 12.26 7.29 6.95
C THR A 122 12.56 5.94 6.32
N ASP A 123 12.32 4.86 7.06
CA ASP A 123 12.64 3.49 6.66
C ASP A 123 11.69 2.49 7.35
N PRO A 124 11.73 1.19 6.96
CA PRO A 124 10.84 0.19 7.58
C PRO A 124 11.00 0.06 9.10
N ALA A 125 12.20 0.20 9.62
CA ALA A 125 12.44 0.11 11.07
C ALA A 125 11.77 1.27 11.81
N ASP A 126 11.80 2.48 11.22
CA ASP A 126 11.12 3.65 11.75
C ASP A 126 9.60 3.45 11.78
N LEU A 127 9.04 2.85 10.73
CA LEU A 127 7.62 2.49 10.69
C LEU A 127 7.25 1.55 11.83
N VAL A 128 8.02 0.47 12.03
CA VAL A 128 7.77 -0.51 13.09
C VAL A 128 7.78 0.17 14.46
N ARG A 129 8.72 1.09 14.70
CA ARG A 129 8.77 1.86 15.95
C ARG A 129 7.51 2.71 16.16
N HIS A 130 7.06 3.42 15.12
CA HIS A 130 5.84 4.22 15.21
C HIS A 130 4.61 3.38 15.51
N LEU A 131 4.49 2.22 14.87
CA LEU A 131 3.39 1.29 15.09
C LEU A 131 3.39 0.73 16.50
N ALA A 132 4.54 0.38 17.05
CA ALA A 132 4.67 -0.10 18.41
C ALA A 132 4.19 0.93 19.43
N VAL A 133 4.53 2.21 19.24
CA VAL A 133 4.07 3.30 20.10
C VAL A 133 2.56 3.51 19.97
N ALA A 134 2.03 3.51 18.76
CA ALA A 134 0.59 3.66 18.51
C ALA A 134 -0.20 2.52 19.14
N ASP A 135 0.25 1.27 18.99
CA ASP A 135 -0.41 0.10 19.54
C ASP A 135 -0.36 0.09 21.08
N ALA A 136 0.73 0.52 21.69
CA ALA A 136 0.84 0.68 23.13
C ALA A 136 -0.15 1.71 23.68
N ARG A 137 -0.39 2.80 22.96
CA ARG A 137 -1.39 3.83 23.34
C ARG A 137 -2.82 3.31 23.26
N ARG A 138 -3.11 2.40 22.31
CA ARG A 138 -4.46 1.81 22.16
C ARG A 138 -4.83 0.88 23.31
N VAL A 139 -3.84 0.23 23.92
CA VAL A 139 -4.05 -0.71 25.04
C VAL A 139 -4.33 0.04 26.37
N ARG A 140 -3.98 1.31 26.42
CA ARG A 140 -4.22 2.17 27.58
C ARG A 140 -5.57 2.88 27.48
#